data_31d0f8e1cb36c77e2b4ee2b5d3f7d712
#
_entry.id   31d0f8e1cb36c77e2b4ee2b5d3f7d712
#
_cell.length_a   1.000
_cell.length_b   1.000
_cell.length_c   1.000
_cell.angle_alpha   90.00
_cell.angle_beta   90.00
_cell.angle_gamma   90.00
#
_symmetry.space_group_name_H-M   'P 1'
#
loop_
_entity.id
_entity.type
_entity.pdbx_description
1 polymer ?
#
loop_
_entity_poly.entity_id
_entity_poly.type
_entity_poly.pdbx_seq_one_letter_code
_entity_poly.pdbx_strand_id
1 'polypeptide(L)'
;MATYSLHGGHNRIVQGANWGNRKEHIMDRQVKDAVADRLRALGHTVYDDTDETGSTQAQNLNNIVRNCNSHSVDLVISFHLNAYNGSANGVEVLYYDQQALAAKVSAQLSKDIGWSNRGAKERKDLAVLRGTKAPAILIELGFIDNDADMEKWNVDKIANSIVYALTGQIVTGGSNHNGAGTSTQSSTNGVGVVTITADVLRVRTGPGTKCGVVKNVYKNEKYQSWGIQNGWYNVGGDQWVSGEYVRFER
;
A
#
# COMPACT_ATOMS: atom_id res chain seq x y z
N MET A 1 -7.56 7.14 -21.59
CA MET A 1 -7.25 7.79 -20.32
C MET A 1 -8.42 7.49 -19.40
N ALA A 2 -8.18 6.99 -18.20
CA ALA A 2 -9.23 6.66 -17.24
C ALA A 2 -9.00 7.43 -15.93
N THR A 3 -10.06 7.56 -15.12
CA THR A 3 -10.05 8.26 -13.84
C THR A 3 -10.33 7.27 -12.72
N TYR A 4 -9.48 7.25 -11.72
CA TYR A 4 -9.55 6.33 -10.59
C TYR A 4 -9.72 7.08 -9.27
N SER A 5 -10.48 6.49 -8.36
CA SER A 5 -10.51 6.82 -6.94
C SER A 5 -9.85 5.67 -6.17
N LEU A 6 -8.79 5.94 -5.46
CA LEU A 6 -8.05 4.96 -4.67
C LEU A 6 -8.14 5.31 -3.19
N HIS A 7 -8.33 4.32 -2.34
CA HIS A 7 -8.25 4.52 -0.89
C HIS A 7 -7.71 3.29 -0.18
N GLY A 8 -6.90 3.50 0.85
CA GLY A 8 -6.59 2.47 1.84
C GLY A 8 -7.78 2.27 2.77
N GLY A 9 -7.96 1.06 3.24
CA GLY A 9 -8.91 0.76 4.29
C GLY A 9 -8.46 1.35 5.63
N HIS A 10 -9.42 1.47 6.56
CA HIS A 10 -9.10 1.87 7.93
C HIS A 10 -8.36 3.22 8.03
N ASN A 11 -7.77 3.52 9.18
CA ASN A 11 -6.86 4.65 9.42
C ASN A 11 -6.09 4.45 10.73
N ARG A 12 -5.30 5.43 11.15
CA ARG A 12 -4.48 5.33 12.38
C ARG A 12 -5.30 5.10 13.65
N ILE A 13 -6.56 5.51 13.69
CA ILE A 13 -7.47 5.37 14.86
C ILE A 13 -8.25 4.05 14.74
N VAL A 14 -8.77 3.75 13.55
CA VAL A 14 -9.52 2.53 13.22
C VAL A 14 -8.61 1.63 12.40
N GLN A 15 -7.67 0.96 13.04
CA GLN A 15 -6.48 0.40 12.39
C GLN A 15 -6.69 -0.82 11.50
N GLY A 16 -7.82 -1.53 11.59
CA GLY A 16 -8.02 -2.80 10.91
C GLY A 16 -7.20 -3.94 11.54
N ALA A 17 -6.76 -4.87 10.73
CA ALA A 17 -5.98 -6.00 11.20
C ALA A 17 -4.55 -5.60 11.62
N ASN A 18 -4.08 -6.21 12.72
CA ASN A 18 -2.74 -6.02 13.24
C ASN A 18 -2.14 -7.37 13.62
N TRP A 19 -0.88 -7.63 13.25
CA TRP A 19 -0.15 -8.84 13.60
C TRP A 19 1.34 -8.54 13.83
N GLY A 20 1.79 -8.61 15.07
CA GLY A 20 3.14 -8.18 15.43
C GLY A 20 3.39 -6.72 15.03
N ASN A 21 4.39 -6.50 14.20
CA ASN A 21 4.71 -5.17 13.67
C ASN A 21 3.95 -4.81 12.39
N ARG A 22 3.15 -5.72 11.84
CA ARG A 22 2.36 -5.52 10.62
C ARG A 22 1.07 -4.81 10.98
N LYS A 23 0.74 -3.76 10.24
CA LYS A 23 -0.49 -2.97 10.44
C LYS A 23 -1.15 -2.75 9.10
N GLU A 24 -2.39 -3.20 8.99
CA GLU A 24 -3.15 -3.12 7.74
C GLU A 24 -3.19 -1.70 7.20
N HIS A 25 -3.64 -0.72 7.99
CA HIS A 25 -3.75 0.68 7.57
C HIS A 25 -2.43 1.34 7.15
N ILE A 26 -1.27 0.71 7.36
CA ILE A 26 0.02 1.17 6.87
C ILE A 26 0.38 0.45 5.58
N MET A 27 0.20 -0.88 5.56
CA MET A 27 0.63 -1.70 4.44
C MET A 27 -0.25 -1.50 3.21
N ASP A 28 -1.55 -1.32 3.40
CA ASP A 28 -2.49 -1.04 2.31
C ASP A 28 -2.16 0.27 1.58
N ARG A 29 -1.78 1.32 2.34
CA ARG A 29 -1.38 2.62 1.78
C ARG A 29 -0.11 2.54 0.97
N GLN A 30 0.86 1.72 1.38
CA GLN A 30 2.08 1.52 0.61
C GLN A 30 1.78 1.02 -0.80
N VAL A 31 0.88 0.05 -0.91
CA VAL A 31 0.45 -0.48 -2.21
C VAL A 31 -0.41 0.52 -2.96
N LYS A 32 -1.38 1.14 -2.30
CA LYS A 32 -2.26 2.16 -2.88
C LYS A 32 -1.43 3.30 -3.51
N ASP A 33 -0.47 3.84 -2.77
CA ASP A 33 0.37 4.95 -3.24
C ASP A 33 1.23 4.52 -4.44
N ALA A 34 1.83 3.35 -4.37
CA ALA A 34 2.60 2.80 -5.48
C ALA A 34 1.76 2.54 -6.74
N VAL A 35 0.50 2.11 -6.59
CA VAL A 35 -0.46 1.97 -7.69
C VAL A 35 -0.84 3.34 -8.25
N ALA A 36 -1.13 4.31 -7.38
CA ALA A 36 -1.49 5.68 -7.78
C ALA A 36 -0.39 6.32 -8.63
N ASP A 37 0.86 6.22 -8.20
CA ASP A 37 2.00 6.78 -8.93
C ASP A 37 2.17 6.15 -10.32
N ARG A 38 1.99 4.84 -10.43
CA ARG A 38 2.09 4.13 -11.71
C ARG A 38 0.94 4.47 -12.65
N LEU A 39 -0.28 4.57 -12.15
CA LEU A 39 -1.43 4.98 -12.97
C LEU A 39 -1.26 6.42 -13.46
N ARG A 40 -0.77 7.33 -12.61
CA ARG A 40 -0.44 8.71 -13.02
C ARG A 40 0.67 8.75 -14.07
N ALA A 41 1.70 7.93 -13.93
CA ALA A 41 2.78 7.81 -14.91
C ALA A 41 2.29 7.30 -16.28
N LEU A 42 1.21 6.53 -16.31
CA LEU A 42 0.52 6.10 -17.54
C LEU A 42 -0.47 7.14 -18.08
N GLY A 43 -0.54 8.32 -17.47
CA GLY A 43 -1.41 9.42 -17.91
C GLY A 43 -2.86 9.33 -17.40
N HIS A 44 -3.14 8.47 -16.44
CA HIS A 44 -4.46 8.39 -15.80
C HIS A 44 -4.63 9.47 -14.72
N THR A 45 -5.86 9.88 -14.46
CA THR A 45 -6.21 10.73 -13.32
C THR A 45 -6.47 9.85 -12.10
N VAL A 46 -5.87 10.19 -10.95
CA VAL A 46 -6.03 9.42 -9.71
C VAL A 46 -6.29 10.36 -8.55
N TYR A 47 -7.42 10.15 -7.88
CA TYR A 47 -7.80 10.76 -6.61
C TYR A 47 -7.41 9.84 -5.47
N ASP A 48 -6.89 10.40 -4.39
CA ASP A 48 -6.69 9.71 -3.12
C ASP A 48 -7.83 10.07 -2.19
N ASP A 49 -8.74 9.12 -2.02
CA ASP A 49 -9.96 9.30 -1.23
C ASP A 49 -9.89 8.60 0.13
N THR A 50 -8.67 8.29 0.58
CA THR A 50 -8.40 7.72 1.90
C THR A 50 -8.90 8.64 3.02
N ASP A 51 -9.56 8.09 4.03
CA ASP A 51 -9.93 8.83 5.24
C ASP A 51 -8.91 8.63 6.36
N GLU A 52 -8.35 9.72 6.85
CA GLU A 52 -7.42 9.75 7.99
C GLU A 52 -8.03 10.37 9.26
N THR A 53 -9.31 10.76 9.22
CA THR A 53 -9.95 11.59 10.25
C THR A 53 -11.04 10.89 11.05
N GLY A 54 -11.69 9.88 10.48
CA GLY A 54 -12.77 9.14 11.16
C GLY A 54 -12.27 8.46 12.43
N SER A 55 -12.95 8.71 13.54
CA SER A 55 -12.61 8.16 14.85
C SER A 55 -13.36 6.87 15.19
N THR A 56 -14.33 6.49 14.37
CA THR A 56 -15.06 5.22 14.44
C THR A 56 -15.10 4.56 13.07
N GLN A 57 -15.34 3.25 13.02
CA GLN A 57 -15.46 2.53 11.76
C GLN A 57 -16.56 3.11 10.87
N ALA A 58 -17.70 3.48 11.45
CA ALA A 58 -18.81 4.09 10.70
C ALA A 58 -18.41 5.44 10.10
N GLN A 59 -17.70 6.28 10.85
CA GLN A 59 -17.20 7.56 10.34
C GLN A 59 -16.16 7.36 9.23
N ASN A 60 -15.20 6.45 9.43
CA ASN A 60 -14.18 6.14 8.43
C ASN A 60 -14.84 5.69 7.11
N LEU A 61 -15.74 4.71 7.15
CA LEU A 61 -16.46 4.22 5.97
C LEU A 61 -17.29 5.32 5.29
N ASN A 62 -18.04 6.12 6.07
CA ASN A 62 -18.87 7.21 5.53
C ASN A 62 -17.99 8.31 4.88
N ASN A 63 -16.85 8.62 5.47
CA ASN A 63 -15.91 9.60 4.91
C ASN A 63 -15.32 9.09 3.58
N ILE A 64 -14.86 7.83 3.52
CA ILE A 64 -14.35 7.22 2.29
C ILE A 64 -15.42 7.26 1.19
N VAL A 65 -16.62 6.77 1.46
CA VAL A 65 -17.71 6.77 0.47
C VAL A 65 -18.04 8.18 -0.01
N ARG A 66 -18.09 9.15 0.90
CA ARG A 66 -18.33 10.56 0.55
C ARG A 66 -17.19 11.12 -0.34
N ASN A 67 -15.93 10.85 0.01
CA ASN A 67 -14.78 11.29 -0.77
C ASN A 67 -14.81 10.70 -2.19
N CYS A 68 -14.96 9.37 -2.31
CA CYS A 68 -15.10 8.70 -3.62
C CYS A 68 -16.24 9.29 -4.46
N ASN A 69 -17.38 9.58 -3.84
CA ASN A 69 -18.56 10.12 -4.51
C ASN A 69 -18.49 11.61 -4.83
N SER A 70 -17.46 12.31 -4.37
CA SER A 70 -17.21 13.72 -4.69
C SER A 70 -16.59 13.92 -6.08
N HIS A 71 -16.10 12.84 -6.68
CA HIS A 71 -15.48 12.80 -8.01
C HIS A 71 -16.32 11.97 -8.98
N SER A 72 -16.23 12.29 -10.27
CA SER A 72 -16.69 11.41 -11.36
C SER A 72 -15.51 10.55 -11.78
N VAL A 73 -15.54 9.25 -11.46
CA VAL A 73 -14.45 8.31 -11.75
C VAL A 73 -14.97 7.08 -12.47
N ASP A 74 -14.07 6.40 -13.19
CA ASP A 74 -14.40 5.18 -13.92
C ASP A 74 -14.36 3.94 -13.02
N LEU A 75 -13.53 3.98 -11.96
CA LEU A 75 -13.36 2.87 -11.03
C LEU A 75 -12.88 3.34 -9.65
N VAL A 76 -13.49 2.80 -8.62
CA VAL A 76 -13.03 2.91 -7.22
C VAL A 76 -12.27 1.64 -6.83
N ILE A 77 -11.11 1.77 -6.19
CA ILE A 77 -10.31 0.64 -5.71
C ILE A 77 -10.00 0.83 -4.23
N SER A 78 -10.46 -0.10 -3.42
CA SER A 78 -10.17 -0.19 -1.99
C SER A 78 -9.02 -1.17 -1.74
N PHE A 79 -8.08 -0.80 -0.89
CA PHE A 79 -6.91 -1.64 -0.55
C PHE A 79 -7.00 -2.09 0.89
N HIS A 80 -6.90 -3.40 1.11
CA HIS A 80 -6.98 -4.07 2.41
C HIS A 80 -5.99 -5.23 2.50
N LEU A 81 -5.78 -5.74 3.72
CA LEU A 81 -5.15 -7.02 3.99
C LEU A 81 -6.09 -7.86 4.84
N ASN A 82 -6.26 -9.12 4.46
CA ASN A 82 -7.08 -10.07 5.19
C ASN A 82 -6.40 -10.54 6.48
N ALA A 83 -7.19 -11.04 7.42
CA ALA A 83 -6.72 -11.74 8.62
C ALA A 83 -7.73 -12.80 9.04
N TYR A 84 -7.26 -13.90 9.59
CA TYR A 84 -8.18 -14.94 10.10
C TYR A 84 -7.61 -15.70 11.30
N ASN A 85 -6.79 -16.72 11.08
CA ASN A 85 -6.32 -17.64 12.13
C ASN A 85 -4.83 -18.00 12.01
N GLY A 86 -4.05 -17.21 11.27
CA GLY A 86 -2.64 -17.45 10.98
C GLY A 86 -2.36 -18.53 9.93
N SER A 87 -3.36 -19.35 9.55
CA SER A 87 -3.20 -20.42 8.56
C SER A 87 -3.87 -20.11 7.22
N ALA A 88 -4.92 -19.27 7.19
CA ALA A 88 -5.52 -18.82 5.96
C ALA A 88 -4.51 -17.98 5.15
N ASN A 89 -4.53 -18.13 3.82
CA ASN A 89 -3.56 -17.49 2.94
C ASN A 89 -4.18 -17.16 1.58
N GLY A 90 -3.49 -16.29 0.84
CA GLY A 90 -3.83 -15.97 -0.55
C GLY A 90 -4.54 -14.64 -0.73
N VAL A 91 -4.71 -14.27 -2.00
CA VAL A 91 -5.34 -13.02 -2.44
C VAL A 91 -6.76 -13.26 -2.90
N GLU A 92 -7.68 -12.38 -2.54
CA GLU A 92 -9.04 -12.32 -3.06
C GLU A 92 -9.44 -10.90 -3.40
N VAL A 93 -10.39 -10.75 -4.33
CA VAL A 93 -10.92 -9.45 -4.70
C VAL A 93 -12.42 -9.46 -4.57
N LEU A 94 -12.93 -8.53 -3.76
CA LEU A 94 -14.33 -8.42 -3.42
C LEU A 94 -15.00 -7.43 -4.38
N TYR A 95 -16.25 -7.71 -4.77
CA TYR A 95 -16.99 -6.89 -5.71
C TYR A 95 -18.49 -6.85 -5.38
N TYR A 96 -19.15 -5.81 -5.89
CA TYR A 96 -20.62 -5.73 -5.92
C TYR A 96 -21.16 -6.26 -7.26
N ASP A 97 -20.62 -5.72 -8.38
CA ASP A 97 -21.03 -5.99 -9.77
C ASP A 97 -19.85 -6.19 -10.74
N GLN A 98 -18.59 -6.05 -10.28
CA GLN A 98 -17.38 -6.11 -11.11
C GLN A 98 -16.69 -7.48 -11.07
N GLN A 99 -17.43 -8.58 -11.23
CA GLN A 99 -16.91 -9.95 -11.12
C GLN A 99 -15.72 -10.22 -12.04
N ALA A 100 -15.83 -9.86 -13.30
CA ALA A 100 -14.79 -10.16 -14.30
C ALA A 100 -13.48 -9.41 -13.99
N LEU A 101 -13.56 -8.14 -13.58
CA LEU A 101 -12.40 -7.35 -13.18
C LEU A 101 -11.78 -7.90 -11.89
N ALA A 102 -12.59 -8.21 -10.89
CA ALA A 102 -12.15 -8.78 -9.63
C ALA A 102 -11.41 -10.11 -9.84
N ALA A 103 -11.94 -11.00 -10.68
CA ALA A 103 -11.29 -12.25 -11.03
C ALA A 103 -9.96 -12.04 -11.76
N LYS A 104 -9.90 -11.09 -12.68
CA LYS A 104 -8.68 -10.73 -13.43
C LYS A 104 -7.59 -10.22 -12.49
N VAL A 105 -7.92 -9.31 -11.57
CA VAL A 105 -6.96 -8.75 -10.60
C VAL A 105 -6.45 -9.82 -9.64
N SER A 106 -7.34 -10.65 -9.09
CA SER A 106 -6.97 -11.75 -8.19
C SER A 106 -6.04 -12.77 -8.89
N ALA A 107 -6.37 -13.17 -10.12
CA ALA A 107 -5.55 -14.11 -10.89
C ALA A 107 -4.17 -13.53 -11.21
N GLN A 108 -4.10 -12.24 -11.59
CA GLN A 108 -2.84 -11.59 -11.92
C GLN A 108 -1.93 -11.48 -10.68
N LEU A 109 -2.48 -11.04 -9.54
CA LEU A 109 -1.75 -10.99 -8.27
C LEU A 109 -1.23 -12.37 -7.84
N SER A 110 -2.07 -13.39 -7.92
CA SER A 110 -1.65 -14.77 -7.63
C SER A 110 -0.49 -15.20 -8.50
N LYS A 111 -0.58 -14.96 -9.81
CA LYS A 111 0.46 -15.31 -10.78
C LYS A 111 1.79 -14.62 -10.50
N ASP A 112 1.78 -13.33 -10.26
CA ASP A 112 3.00 -12.53 -10.17
C ASP A 112 3.66 -12.61 -8.80
N ILE A 113 2.85 -12.64 -7.72
CA ILE A 113 3.35 -12.65 -6.35
C ILE A 113 3.57 -14.07 -5.82
N GLY A 114 2.81 -15.05 -6.35
CA GLY A 114 2.81 -16.42 -5.88
C GLY A 114 1.90 -16.68 -4.68
N TRP A 115 0.95 -15.80 -4.41
CA TRP A 115 -0.13 -16.02 -3.45
C TRP A 115 -1.15 -17.03 -3.98
N SER A 116 -1.79 -17.78 -3.10
CA SER A 116 -2.92 -18.63 -3.47
C SER A 116 -4.06 -17.77 -4.05
N ASN A 117 -4.60 -18.16 -5.20
CA ASN A 117 -5.73 -17.46 -5.80
C ASN A 117 -7.05 -17.86 -5.13
N ARG A 118 -7.62 -17.01 -4.31
CA ARG A 118 -8.94 -17.21 -3.70
C ARG A 118 -10.07 -16.69 -4.59
N GLY A 119 -9.73 -15.97 -5.66
CA GLY A 119 -10.64 -15.51 -6.70
C GLY A 119 -11.47 -14.30 -6.33
N ALA A 120 -12.49 -14.06 -7.15
CA ALA A 120 -13.47 -12.99 -6.95
C ALA A 120 -14.57 -13.42 -5.98
N LYS A 121 -14.99 -12.54 -5.06
CA LYS A 121 -16.04 -12.81 -4.08
C LYS A 121 -17.10 -11.69 -4.13
N GLU A 122 -18.36 -12.07 -4.30
CA GLU A 122 -19.46 -11.12 -4.23
C GLU A 122 -19.69 -10.68 -2.78
N ARG A 123 -19.71 -9.37 -2.52
CA ARG A 123 -19.92 -8.78 -1.20
C ARG A 123 -20.75 -7.50 -1.31
N LYS A 124 -22.08 -7.69 -1.33
CA LYS A 124 -23.06 -6.58 -1.43
C LYS A 124 -23.31 -5.87 -0.11
N ASP A 125 -22.78 -6.38 0.97
CA ASP A 125 -22.91 -5.83 2.32
C ASP A 125 -21.82 -4.78 2.65
N LEU A 126 -20.68 -4.77 1.92
CA LEU A 126 -19.59 -3.86 2.20
C LEU A 126 -19.92 -2.41 1.80
N ALA A 127 -19.70 -1.50 2.75
CA ALA A 127 -20.10 -0.10 2.63
C ALA A 127 -19.50 0.58 1.38
N VAL A 128 -18.20 0.39 1.11
CA VAL A 128 -17.51 1.00 -0.03
C VAL A 128 -17.98 0.43 -1.36
N LEU A 129 -18.26 -0.87 -1.45
CA LEU A 129 -18.73 -1.51 -2.67
C LEU A 129 -20.18 -1.15 -3.00
N ARG A 130 -21.03 -0.98 -1.97
CA ARG A 130 -22.44 -0.64 -2.10
C ARG A 130 -22.70 0.85 -2.22
N GLY A 131 -21.86 1.67 -1.57
CA GLY A 131 -22.13 3.08 -1.36
C GLY A 131 -21.48 4.00 -2.38
N THR A 132 -20.51 3.52 -3.15
CA THR A 132 -19.88 4.31 -4.22
C THR A 132 -20.77 4.34 -5.46
N LYS A 133 -20.81 5.49 -6.14
CA LYS A 133 -21.59 5.70 -7.38
C LYS A 133 -20.94 5.04 -8.59
N ALA A 134 -19.60 5.04 -8.63
CA ALA A 134 -18.82 4.38 -9.66
C ALA A 134 -18.65 2.89 -9.34
N PRO A 135 -18.38 2.04 -10.35
CA PRO A 135 -17.97 0.66 -10.16
C PRO A 135 -16.84 0.55 -9.16
N ALA A 136 -16.85 -0.47 -8.30
CA ALA A 136 -15.87 -0.61 -7.24
C ALA A 136 -15.38 -2.05 -7.05
N ILE A 137 -14.10 -2.20 -6.71
CA ILE A 137 -13.50 -3.44 -6.21
C ILE A 137 -12.74 -3.17 -4.91
N LEU A 138 -12.67 -4.21 -4.06
CA LEU A 138 -11.85 -4.21 -2.85
C LEU A 138 -10.85 -5.36 -2.94
N ILE A 139 -9.57 -5.05 -2.81
CA ILE A 139 -8.48 -6.01 -2.93
C ILE A 139 -7.97 -6.38 -1.55
N GLU A 140 -8.08 -7.65 -1.18
CA GLU A 140 -7.45 -8.24 -0.01
C GLU A 140 -6.07 -8.78 -0.39
N LEU A 141 -5.03 -8.05 -0.03
CA LEU A 141 -3.62 -8.24 -0.44
C LEU A 141 -2.90 -9.31 0.40
N GLY A 142 -3.42 -10.53 0.44
CA GLY A 142 -2.90 -11.60 1.29
C GLY A 142 -3.36 -11.47 2.74
N PHE A 143 -2.93 -12.42 3.57
CA PHE A 143 -3.28 -12.47 5.00
C PHE A 143 -2.15 -11.90 5.85
N ILE A 144 -2.42 -10.82 6.57
CA ILE A 144 -1.43 -10.12 7.39
C ILE A 144 -0.87 -10.98 8.52
N ASP A 145 -1.67 -11.94 9.01
CA ASP A 145 -1.35 -12.89 10.05
C ASP A 145 -0.74 -14.21 9.53
N ASN A 146 -0.49 -14.32 8.20
CA ASN A 146 0.16 -15.47 7.59
C ASN A 146 1.58 -15.12 7.13
N ASP A 147 2.58 -15.75 7.75
CA ASP A 147 3.98 -15.45 7.45
C ASP A 147 4.37 -15.80 6.01
N ALA A 148 3.84 -16.91 5.45
CA ALA A 148 4.14 -17.30 4.07
C ALA A 148 3.57 -16.34 3.02
N ASP A 149 2.44 -15.69 3.30
CA ASP A 149 1.94 -14.60 2.45
C ASP A 149 2.82 -13.34 2.58
N MET A 150 3.23 -13.02 3.80
CA MET A 150 4.01 -11.82 4.09
C MET A 150 5.47 -11.93 3.67
N GLU A 151 6.05 -13.13 3.61
CA GLU A 151 7.37 -13.35 3.00
C GLU A 151 7.41 -12.99 1.51
N LYS A 152 6.26 -13.07 0.84
CA LYS A 152 6.10 -12.68 -0.58
C LYS A 152 5.76 -11.21 -0.76
N TRP A 153 5.54 -10.47 0.33
CA TRP A 153 5.15 -9.07 0.28
C TRP A 153 6.22 -8.23 -0.41
N ASN A 154 5.84 -7.63 -1.52
CA ASN A 154 6.69 -6.71 -2.27
C ASN A 154 5.81 -5.66 -2.93
N VAL A 155 5.84 -4.45 -2.39
CA VAL A 155 4.98 -3.33 -2.80
C VAL A 155 5.08 -3.06 -4.31
N ASP A 156 6.31 -3.06 -4.85
CA ASP A 156 6.52 -2.75 -6.27
C ASP A 156 5.94 -3.83 -7.19
N LYS A 157 6.15 -5.11 -6.86
CA LYS A 157 5.58 -6.22 -7.63
C LYS A 157 4.05 -6.22 -7.54
N ILE A 158 3.50 -6.01 -6.34
CA ILE A 158 2.05 -5.96 -6.12
C ILE A 158 1.43 -4.82 -6.93
N ALA A 159 2.01 -3.62 -6.84
CA ALA A 159 1.52 -2.45 -7.58
C ALA A 159 1.62 -2.65 -9.11
N ASN A 160 2.73 -3.19 -9.62
CA ASN A 160 2.87 -3.50 -11.04
C ASN A 160 1.83 -4.51 -11.51
N SER A 161 1.58 -5.55 -10.71
CA SER A 161 0.58 -6.58 -11.01
C SER A 161 -0.83 -6.01 -11.10
N ILE A 162 -1.21 -5.15 -10.14
CA ILE A 162 -2.51 -4.49 -10.14
C ILE A 162 -2.64 -3.57 -11.35
N VAL A 163 -1.66 -2.71 -11.62
CA VAL A 163 -1.69 -1.77 -12.75
C VAL A 163 -1.76 -2.52 -14.07
N TYR A 164 -1.01 -3.62 -14.22
CA TYR A 164 -1.10 -4.46 -15.42
C TYR A 164 -2.49 -5.09 -15.56
N ALA A 165 -3.07 -5.60 -14.48
CA ALA A 165 -4.42 -6.15 -14.53
C ALA A 165 -5.47 -5.11 -14.94
N LEU A 166 -5.31 -3.86 -14.51
CA LEU A 166 -6.24 -2.76 -14.84
C LEU A 166 -6.08 -2.28 -16.27
N THR A 167 -4.85 -2.06 -16.73
CA THR A 167 -4.52 -1.30 -17.93
C THR A 167 -3.98 -2.14 -19.09
N GLY A 168 -3.45 -3.33 -18.81
CA GLY A 168 -2.68 -4.14 -19.75
C GLY A 168 -1.29 -3.57 -20.03
N GLN A 169 -0.84 -2.55 -19.30
CA GLN A 169 0.44 -1.89 -19.48
C GLN A 169 1.37 -2.16 -18.32
N ILE A 170 2.65 -2.29 -18.61
CA ILE A 170 3.71 -2.39 -17.60
C ILE A 170 4.40 -1.03 -17.54
N VAL A 171 4.46 -0.44 -16.36
CA VAL A 171 5.32 0.71 -16.13
C VAL A 171 6.75 0.20 -15.99
N THR A 172 7.48 0.16 -17.09
CA THR A 172 8.90 -0.12 -17.07
C THR A 172 9.62 1.14 -16.62
N GLY A 173 9.96 1.19 -15.38
CA GLY A 173 10.95 2.13 -14.88
C GLY A 173 10.42 3.47 -14.38
N GLY A 174 10.86 3.79 -13.20
CA GLY A 174 11.34 5.11 -12.86
C GLY A 174 10.36 6.11 -12.32
N SER A 175 10.53 6.34 -11.07
CA SER A 175 10.34 7.67 -10.48
C SER A 175 11.19 8.67 -11.29
N ASN A 176 10.58 9.32 -12.30
CA ASN A 176 11.21 10.46 -12.95
C ASN A 176 11.12 11.68 -12.03
N HIS A 177 12.11 11.81 -11.17
CA HIS A 177 12.56 13.13 -10.76
C HIS A 177 13.75 13.45 -11.63
N ASN A 178 13.59 14.41 -12.57
CA ASN A 178 14.65 14.94 -13.41
C ASN A 178 15.85 15.38 -12.58
N GLY A 179 16.95 14.67 -12.74
CA GLY A 179 18.27 15.02 -12.23
C GLY A 179 19.27 14.00 -12.77
N ALA A 180 20.08 14.41 -13.72
CA ALA A 180 21.00 13.62 -14.52
C ALA A 180 21.84 12.59 -13.75
N GLY A 181 21.97 11.38 -14.30
CA GLY A 181 23.18 10.58 -14.12
C GLY A 181 22.99 9.17 -13.58
N THR A 182 23.20 8.20 -14.46
CA THR A 182 23.77 6.86 -14.25
C THR A 182 22.85 5.73 -13.76
N SER A 183 22.72 4.76 -14.68
CA SER A 183 22.20 3.39 -14.48
C SER A 183 22.62 2.77 -13.16
N THR A 184 21.68 2.07 -12.47
CA THR A 184 21.98 0.73 -11.91
C THR A 184 20.76 0.05 -11.30
N GLN A 185 20.52 -1.20 -11.69
CA GLN A 185 20.03 -2.36 -10.95
C GLN A 185 18.91 -2.18 -9.91
N SER A 186 17.82 -2.91 -10.15
CA SER A 186 16.85 -3.36 -9.15
C SER A 186 17.59 -3.98 -7.96
N SER A 187 17.76 -3.21 -6.89
CA SER A 187 18.37 -3.70 -5.66
C SER A 187 17.29 -3.81 -4.58
N THR A 188 17.21 -4.96 -3.96
CA THR A 188 16.63 -5.21 -2.64
C THR A 188 17.38 -4.42 -1.54
N ASN A 189 17.90 -3.25 -1.87
CA ASN A 189 18.74 -2.43 -1.02
C ASN A 189 17.89 -1.75 0.05
N GLY A 190 18.21 -2.03 1.30
CA GLY A 190 17.62 -1.37 2.46
C GLY A 190 16.41 -2.09 3.07
N VAL A 191 15.99 -3.26 2.54
CA VAL A 191 14.97 -4.10 3.19
C VAL A 191 15.65 -4.98 4.24
N GLY A 192 15.25 -4.81 5.51
CA GLY A 192 15.87 -5.47 6.65
C GLY A 192 15.48 -4.78 7.95
N VAL A 193 16.32 -4.84 8.96
CA VAL A 193 16.10 -4.18 10.24
C VAL A 193 17.11 -3.05 10.44
N VAL A 194 16.64 -1.87 10.80
CA VAL A 194 17.48 -0.76 11.26
C VAL A 194 17.43 -0.65 12.77
N THR A 195 18.60 -0.61 13.41
CA THR A 195 18.75 -0.33 14.84
C THR A 195 19.25 1.10 15.00
N ILE A 196 18.57 1.92 15.78
CA ILE A 196 18.95 3.31 16.03
C ILE A 196 20.24 3.34 16.85
N THR A 197 21.25 4.10 16.39
CA THR A 197 22.55 4.23 17.08
C THR A 197 22.72 5.56 17.79
N ALA A 198 21.98 6.59 17.38
CA ALA A 198 21.98 7.90 18.03
C ALA A 198 21.10 7.86 19.31
N ASP A 199 21.43 8.65 20.31
CA ASP A 199 20.63 8.75 21.53
C ASP A 199 19.21 9.24 21.24
N VAL A 200 19.07 10.18 20.29
CA VAL A 200 17.78 10.66 19.75
C VAL A 200 17.91 10.85 18.25
N LEU A 201 16.99 10.29 17.47
CA LEU A 201 16.92 10.45 16.03
C LEU A 201 15.53 10.90 15.61
N ARG A 202 15.45 11.88 14.72
CA ARG A 202 14.19 12.37 14.15
C ARG A 202 13.73 11.46 13.04
N VAL A 203 12.49 10.96 13.14
CA VAL A 203 11.76 10.36 12.04
C VAL A 203 11.11 11.48 11.23
N ARG A 204 11.23 11.44 9.91
CA ARG A 204 10.74 12.49 9.02
C ARG A 204 9.73 11.95 8.01
N THR A 205 8.96 12.85 7.42
CA THR A 205 7.94 12.54 6.39
C THR A 205 8.53 12.21 5.03
N GLY A 206 9.88 12.17 4.89
CA GLY A 206 10.56 11.88 3.64
C GLY A 206 12.06 11.75 3.82
N PRO A 207 12.79 11.28 2.77
CA PRO A 207 14.21 10.98 2.82
C PRO A 207 15.08 12.24 2.69
N GLY A 208 15.06 13.08 3.71
CA GLY A 208 15.87 14.30 3.74
C GLY A 208 15.65 15.19 4.96
N THR A 209 16.65 16.00 5.28
CA THR A 209 16.61 16.92 6.43
C THR A 209 15.62 18.07 6.30
N LYS A 210 15.16 18.36 5.09
CA LYS A 210 14.13 19.38 4.80
C LYS A 210 12.71 18.87 4.99
N CYS A 211 12.52 17.54 5.11
CA CYS A 211 11.20 16.95 5.35
C CYS A 211 10.74 17.15 6.78
N GLY A 212 9.43 17.25 6.99
CA GLY A 212 8.82 17.47 8.30
C GLY A 212 9.22 16.40 9.32
N VAL A 213 9.21 16.74 10.60
CA VAL A 213 9.49 15.80 11.70
C VAL A 213 8.17 15.17 12.16
N VAL A 214 8.12 13.84 12.17
CA VAL A 214 6.96 13.06 12.62
C VAL A 214 7.04 12.79 14.12
N LYS A 215 8.20 12.26 14.56
CA LYS A 215 8.47 11.87 15.96
C LYS A 215 9.97 11.73 16.19
N ASN A 216 10.34 11.53 17.43
CA ASN A 216 11.69 11.08 17.81
C ASN A 216 11.67 9.56 18.07
N VAL A 217 12.81 8.92 17.79
CA VAL A 217 13.14 7.54 18.14
C VAL A 217 14.46 7.51 18.86
N TYR A 218 14.73 6.47 19.63
CA TYR A 218 15.83 6.44 20.57
C TYR A 218 16.77 5.29 20.34
N LYS A 219 17.96 5.39 20.93
CA LYS A 219 19.04 4.40 20.82
C LYS A 219 18.56 3.00 21.18
N ASN A 220 19.02 2.03 20.38
CA ASN A 220 18.68 0.61 20.45
C ASN A 220 17.23 0.24 20.05
N GLU A 221 16.37 1.20 19.70
CA GLU A 221 15.11 0.87 19.08
C GLU A 221 15.35 0.25 17.70
N LYS A 222 14.55 -0.77 17.37
CA LYS A 222 14.64 -1.49 16.10
C LYS A 222 13.38 -1.27 15.28
N TYR A 223 13.58 -1.05 13.98
CA TYR A 223 12.51 -0.83 13.03
C TYR A 223 12.71 -1.69 11.79
N GLN A 224 11.65 -2.27 11.27
CA GLN A 224 11.67 -2.85 9.93
C GLN A 224 11.96 -1.74 8.93
N SER A 225 12.97 -1.93 8.11
CA SER A 225 13.23 -1.08 6.96
C SER A 225 12.64 -1.71 5.71
N TRP A 226 11.93 -0.90 4.93
CA TRP A 226 11.27 -1.30 3.70
C TRP A 226 12.00 -0.85 2.44
N GLY A 227 13.07 -0.09 2.60
CA GLY A 227 13.92 0.38 1.52
C GLY A 227 14.83 1.50 1.94
N ILE A 228 15.71 1.89 1.03
CA ILE A 228 16.63 3.02 1.22
C ILE A 228 16.53 3.97 0.03
N GLN A 229 16.47 5.27 0.32
CA GLN A 229 16.51 6.33 -0.69
C GLN A 229 17.37 7.48 -0.18
N ASN A 230 18.32 7.92 -1.00
CA ASN A 230 19.22 9.04 -0.66
C ASN A 230 19.93 8.88 0.70
N GLY A 231 20.27 7.63 1.10
CA GLY A 231 20.89 7.35 2.39
C GLY A 231 19.93 7.37 3.58
N TRP A 232 18.60 7.43 3.35
CA TRP A 232 17.55 7.36 4.36
C TRP A 232 16.83 6.03 4.25
N TYR A 233 16.58 5.39 5.39
CA TYR A 233 15.79 4.16 5.47
C TYR A 233 14.33 4.47 5.73
N ASN A 234 13.44 3.87 4.93
CA ASN A 234 12.00 3.90 5.18
C ASN A 234 11.66 2.92 6.30
N VAL A 235 11.11 3.44 7.39
CA VAL A 235 10.74 2.65 8.58
C VAL A 235 9.22 2.46 8.72
N GLY A 236 8.51 2.59 7.59
CA GLY A 236 7.07 2.35 7.45
C GLY A 236 6.29 3.61 7.08
N GLY A 237 5.41 3.50 6.07
CA GLY A 237 4.71 4.65 5.51
C GLY A 237 5.68 5.73 5.03
N ASP A 238 5.29 7.00 5.15
CA ASP A 238 6.16 8.15 4.86
C ASP A 238 7.13 8.47 6.02
N GLN A 239 7.58 7.46 6.78
CA GLN A 239 8.48 7.64 7.90
C GLN A 239 9.89 7.21 7.53
N TRP A 240 10.83 8.14 7.65
CA TRP A 240 12.20 7.96 7.22
C TRP A 240 13.20 8.33 8.32
N VAL A 241 14.25 7.53 8.46
CA VAL A 241 15.38 7.78 9.35
C VAL A 241 16.67 7.88 8.55
N SER A 242 17.58 8.78 8.95
CA SER A 242 18.88 8.91 8.30
C SER A 242 19.74 7.67 8.53
N GLY A 243 20.32 7.14 7.46
CA GLY A 243 21.20 5.99 7.50
C GLY A 243 22.51 6.25 8.26
N GLU A 244 22.89 7.51 8.45
CA GLU A 244 24.07 7.90 9.24
C GLU A 244 23.94 7.54 10.74
N TYR A 245 22.71 7.38 11.21
CA TYR A 245 22.41 7.18 12.63
C TYR A 245 21.69 5.85 12.92
N VAL A 246 21.87 4.88 12.02
CA VAL A 246 21.31 3.53 12.19
C VAL A 246 22.34 2.47 11.83
N ARG A 247 22.22 1.29 12.41
CA ARG A 247 22.88 0.07 11.96
C ARG A 247 21.84 -0.77 11.22
N PHE A 248 22.12 -1.08 9.96
CA PHE A 248 21.27 -1.91 9.13
C PHE A 248 21.71 -3.38 9.19
N GLU A 249 20.74 -4.28 9.38
CA GLU A 249 20.91 -5.72 9.33
C GLU A 249 19.89 -6.27 8.31
N ARG A 250 20.36 -7.15 7.45
CA ARG A 250 19.55 -7.76 6.39
C ARG A 250 18.85 -9.01 6.90
#